data_23fc2d02133971983c29f597e8f1b0d5
#
_entry.id   23fc2d02133971983c29f597e8f1b0d5
#
_cell.length_a   1.000
_cell.length_b   1.000
_cell.length_c   1.000
_cell.angle_alpha   90.00
_cell.angle_beta   90.00
_cell.angle_gamma   90.00
#
_symmetry.space_group_name_H-M   'P 1'
#
loop_
_entity.id
_entity.type
_entity.pdbx_description
1 polymer ?
#
loop_
_entity_poly.entity_id
_entity_poly.type
_entity_poly.pdbx_seq_one_letter_code
_entity_poly.pdbx_strand_id
1 'polypeptide(L)'
;MLMRGWERGQGYEHGHGHEHGHGHEHGGFWERRPFSEVHHELTVAYATHKIRRVLDDGHEQVDEVRLRSYNGKLVGPTIEVCPGDTLKILLRNQLPFKEELVGDHPHVGPHGANVTNLHFHGMHVSPAGNSDNVLLSIGPNQDLEYEVKIPTDHPAGTHWYHAHKHGAVSIQLGSGMAGPLIVRGDIDQIEGIREARERIIVLQQIPYRLVTDPYDNTRQANMVEEFPQLFEVTWQRELVPQGRRVTLNGEVLPTFRLRPGEVERWRFIHAGVHFPFRLRLVREGGNPATESIPYYLIAMDGITTGRLDQVDVTEMHPGYREDVLVHAVGRDGRPLARGTYLLVDEVEQNPGARVLARVVVDGPPKMMRLPRPEALAALAPFKPIRDEELTSTTPQEARFEVQVVKPPPAPEFRFLINGKEFNPHDPSRQLTLGAVEEWVVSSVGAAEFFPGHPFHIHTNPFQLTDAQGRVIWKDTIYVPVGQQVRLRTRYRRYIGQFMLHCHIVTHEDEGMMQLLEIVPPRQDAGGPPGGGSGSHH
;
A
#
# COMPACT_ATOMS: atom_id res chain seq x y z
N MET A 1 32.13 -14.85 -52.55
CA MET A 1 32.53 -13.60 -53.16
C MET A 1 32.06 -12.43 -52.29
N LEU A 2 33.07 -11.76 -51.72
CA LEU A 2 33.09 -10.47 -51.05
C LEU A 2 32.29 -10.26 -49.73
N MET A 3 33.09 -10.32 -48.66
CA MET A 3 33.01 -9.63 -47.38
C MET A 3 33.06 -8.10 -47.52
N ARG A 4 32.51 -7.41 -46.51
CA ARG A 4 33.00 -6.20 -45.80
C ARG A 4 32.03 -5.97 -44.65
N GLY A 5 32.33 -5.94 -43.38
CA GLY A 5 33.51 -5.49 -42.61
C GLY A 5 33.32 -4.04 -42.21
N TRP A 6 32.82 -3.76 -40.99
CA TRP A 6 33.04 -2.47 -40.34
C TRP A 6 33.41 -2.69 -38.88
N GLU A 7 34.55 -2.10 -38.55
CA GLU A 7 35.26 -2.19 -37.29
C GLU A 7 34.79 -1.21 -36.23
N ARG A 8 35.24 -1.50 -35.05
CA ARG A 8 35.13 -0.84 -33.75
C ARG A 8 35.52 0.65 -33.76
N GLY A 9 34.87 1.41 -32.90
CA GLY A 9 35.36 2.66 -32.32
C GLY A 9 35.00 2.72 -30.84
N GLN A 10 36.04 2.58 -29.99
CA GLN A 10 35.96 2.84 -28.55
C GLN A 10 36.00 4.35 -28.32
N GLY A 11 35.20 4.84 -27.36
CA GLY A 11 35.33 6.17 -26.82
C GLY A 11 34.73 6.17 -25.41
N TYR A 12 35.60 6.11 -24.40
CA TYR A 12 35.23 6.36 -23.00
C TYR A 12 35.16 7.86 -22.78
N GLU A 13 34.02 8.35 -22.26
CA GLU A 13 34.02 9.60 -21.51
C GLU A 13 33.15 9.43 -20.25
N HIS A 14 33.79 9.66 -19.11
CA HIS A 14 33.17 9.74 -17.80
C HIS A 14 32.43 11.08 -17.67
N GLY A 15 31.13 11.02 -17.44
CA GLY A 15 30.32 12.16 -17.03
C GLY A 15 29.41 11.75 -15.90
N HIS A 16 29.75 12.11 -14.65
CA HIS A 16 28.89 11.98 -13.49
C HIS A 16 27.75 13.00 -13.55
N GLY A 17 26.52 12.52 -13.56
CA GLY A 17 25.34 13.35 -13.46
C GLY A 17 24.12 12.47 -13.27
N HIS A 18 23.85 12.03 -12.03
CA HIS A 18 22.61 11.32 -11.71
C HIS A 18 21.47 12.33 -11.51
N GLU A 19 20.78 12.69 -12.59
CA GLU A 19 19.46 13.26 -12.53
C GLU A 19 18.42 12.11 -12.66
N HIS A 20 17.99 11.54 -11.55
CA HIS A 20 16.84 10.65 -11.49
C HIS A 20 15.58 11.46 -11.09
N GLY A 21 15.12 12.28 -12.00
CA GLY A 21 13.77 12.81 -11.98
C GLY A 21 13.00 12.15 -13.13
N HIS A 22 12.36 11.01 -12.92
CA HIS A 22 11.39 10.48 -13.87
C HIS A 22 10.12 11.33 -13.82
N GLY A 23 10.18 12.55 -14.36
CA GLY A 23 9.02 13.31 -14.76
C GLY A 23 8.56 12.76 -16.11
N HIS A 24 7.60 11.86 -16.13
CA HIS A 24 6.92 11.51 -17.36
C HIS A 24 6.13 12.74 -17.82
N GLU A 25 6.56 13.38 -18.92
CA GLU A 25 5.73 14.33 -19.67
C GLU A 25 4.65 13.52 -20.42
N HIS A 26 3.51 13.30 -19.77
CA HIS A 26 2.36 12.68 -20.41
C HIS A 26 1.42 13.77 -20.97
N GLY A 27 1.78 14.30 -22.11
CA GLY A 27 0.88 14.98 -23.02
C GLY A 27 0.39 13.99 -24.10
N GLY A 28 -0.54 13.11 -23.78
CA GLY A 28 -1.10 12.16 -24.73
C GLY A 28 -2.58 11.94 -24.48
N PHE A 29 -3.39 12.22 -25.48
CA PHE A 29 -4.80 11.89 -25.55
C PHE A 29 -4.99 10.39 -25.25
N TRP A 30 -5.64 10.05 -24.13
CA TRP A 30 -6.23 8.74 -23.90
C TRP A 30 -7.57 8.67 -24.66
N GLU A 31 -7.51 8.70 -25.98
CA GLU A 31 -8.61 8.17 -26.78
C GLU A 31 -8.83 6.72 -26.35
N ARG A 32 -10.09 6.25 -26.39
CA ARG A 32 -10.45 4.85 -26.08
C ARG A 32 -9.53 3.92 -26.86
N ARG A 33 -8.39 3.58 -26.27
CA ARG A 33 -7.52 2.56 -26.86
C ARG A 33 -8.21 1.21 -26.72
N PRO A 34 -8.04 0.29 -27.66
CA PRO A 34 -8.50 -1.08 -27.47
C PRO A 34 -7.85 -1.66 -26.20
N PHE A 35 -8.59 -2.50 -25.48
CA PHE A 35 -8.06 -3.22 -24.34
C PHE A 35 -6.76 -3.90 -24.72
N SER A 36 -5.75 -3.83 -23.85
CA SER A 36 -4.43 -4.32 -24.14
C SER A 36 -3.94 -5.31 -23.08
N GLU A 37 -3.02 -6.16 -23.47
CA GLU A 37 -2.21 -6.90 -22.51
C GLU A 37 -1.02 -6.02 -22.10
N VAL A 38 -0.84 -5.87 -20.79
CA VAL A 38 0.27 -5.14 -20.18
C VAL A 38 1.20 -6.15 -19.53
N HIS A 39 2.43 -6.24 -19.99
CA HIS A 39 3.39 -7.25 -19.57
C HIS A 39 4.49 -6.66 -18.70
N HIS A 40 4.75 -7.31 -17.56
CA HIS A 40 5.86 -7.01 -16.68
C HIS A 40 6.62 -8.27 -16.28
N GLU A 41 7.88 -8.10 -15.93
CA GLU A 41 8.68 -9.13 -15.27
C GLU A 41 9.19 -8.58 -13.95
N LEU A 42 8.95 -9.33 -12.86
CA LEU A 42 9.43 -9.03 -11.52
C LEU A 42 10.36 -10.15 -11.06
N THR A 43 11.63 -9.85 -10.95
CA THR A 43 12.60 -10.76 -10.34
C THR A 43 12.77 -10.42 -8.88
N VAL A 44 12.52 -11.38 -7.99
CA VAL A 44 12.76 -11.27 -6.55
C VAL A 44 14.14 -11.83 -6.25
N ALA A 45 15.04 -10.99 -5.76
CA ALA A 45 16.40 -11.38 -5.40
C ALA A 45 16.96 -10.47 -4.31
N TYR A 46 18.02 -10.92 -3.64
CA TYR A 46 18.80 -10.02 -2.80
C TYR A 46 19.57 -9.01 -3.64
N ALA A 47 19.51 -7.75 -3.22
CA ALA A 47 20.35 -6.69 -3.76
C ALA A 47 20.94 -5.84 -2.62
N THR A 48 22.11 -5.23 -2.85
CA THR A 48 22.69 -4.29 -1.90
C THR A 48 22.26 -2.88 -2.27
N HIS A 49 21.65 -2.21 -1.31
CA HIS A 49 21.15 -0.84 -1.42
C HIS A 49 21.99 0.09 -0.55
N LYS A 50 22.14 1.34 -0.99
CA LYS A 50 22.78 2.39 -0.21
C LYS A 50 21.70 3.26 0.43
N ILE A 51 21.58 3.18 1.76
CA ILE A 51 20.63 3.97 2.53
C ILE A 51 21.40 5.06 3.27
N ARG A 52 21.14 6.32 2.91
CA ARG A 52 21.71 7.48 3.58
C ARG A 52 21.04 7.70 4.93
N ARG A 53 21.82 8.07 5.89
CA ARG A 53 21.39 8.40 7.25
C ARG A 53 22.00 9.74 7.65
N VAL A 54 21.21 10.62 8.25
CA VAL A 54 21.72 11.83 8.88
C VAL A 54 21.79 11.58 10.38
N LEU A 55 22.97 11.66 10.95
CA LEU A 55 23.21 11.48 12.38
C LEU A 55 22.80 12.75 13.16
N ASP A 56 22.65 12.62 14.49
CA ASP A 56 22.23 13.72 15.36
C ASP A 56 23.19 14.92 15.36
N ASP A 57 24.46 14.68 15.06
CA ASP A 57 25.50 15.71 14.89
C ASP A 57 25.52 16.35 13.48
N GLY A 58 24.60 15.94 12.60
CA GLY A 58 24.46 16.44 11.23
C GLY A 58 25.37 15.75 10.21
N HIS A 59 26.23 14.82 10.62
CA HIS A 59 27.04 14.04 9.67
C HIS A 59 26.17 13.05 8.89
N GLU A 60 26.51 12.90 7.60
CA GLU A 60 25.85 11.90 6.74
C GLU A 60 26.65 10.59 6.76
N GLN A 61 25.94 9.50 6.95
CA GLN A 61 26.46 8.14 6.83
C GLN A 61 25.66 7.39 5.76
N VAL A 62 26.35 6.57 4.97
CA VAL A 62 25.71 5.68 4.00
C VAL A 62 25.89 4.25 4.49
N ASP A 63 24.79 3.59 4.75
CA ASP A 63 24.76 2.18 5.11
C ASP A 63 24.55 1.34 3.84
N GLU A 64 25.36 0.31 3.65
CA GLU A 64 25.09 -0.72 2.65
C GLU A 64 24.19 -1.78 3.30
N VAL A 65 23.00 -2.00 2.71
CA VAL A 65 21.97 -2.88 3.26
C VAL A 65 21.60 -3.91 2.21
N ARG A 66 21.66 -5.18 2.57
CA ARG A 66 21.28 -6.30 1.70
C ARG A 66 19.82 -6.66 1.94
N LEU A 67 18.98 -6.40 0.95
CA LEU A 67 17.53 -6.52 1.04
C LEU A 67 16.97 -7.42 -0.08
N ARG A 68 15.87 -8.11 0.21
CA ARG A 68 15.02 -8.68 -0.84
C ARG A 68 14.38 -7.55 -1.62
N SER A 69 14.36 -7.64 -2.94
CA SER A 69 13.88 -6.54 -3.76
C SER A 69 13.32 -7.03 -5.09
N TYR A 70 12.39 -6.25 -5.65
CA TYR A 70 11.94 -6.42 -7.03
C TYR A 70 12.92 -5.76 -8.00
N ASN A 71 13.46 -6.54 -8.94
CA ASN A 71 14.37 -6.07 -10.00
C ASN A 71 15.61 -5.32 -9.46
N GLY A 72 16.07 -5.69 -8.25
CA GLY A 72 17.23 -5.06 -7.61
C GLY A 72 17.02 -3.61 -7.18
N LYS A 73 15.78 -3.15 -7.03
CA LYS A 73 15.43 -1.79 -6.61
C LYS A 73 14.70 -1.80 -5.28
N LEU A 74 14.88 -0.76 -4.48
CA LEU A 74 14.22 -0.63 -3.17
C LEU A 74 12.70 -0.43 -3.31
N VAL A 75 12.26 0.24 -4.39
CA VAL A 75 10.85 0.29 -4.80
C VAL A 75 10.73 -0.42 -6.14
N GLY A 76 9.80 -1.35 -6.24
CA GLY A 76 9.48 -2.05 -7.48
C GLY A 76 9.00 -1.09 -8.58
N PRO A 77 9.05 -1.51 -9.86
CA PRO A 77 8.64 -0.66 -10.97
C PRO A 77 7.19 -0.21 -10.85
N THR A 78 6.91 1.02 -11.27
CA THR A 78 5.53 1.48 -11.43
C THR A 78 4.85 0.72 -12.56
N ILE A 79 3.70 0.11 -12.25
CA ILE A 79 2.85 -0.56 -13.22
C ILE A 79 1.68 0.36 -13.52
N GLU A 80 1.37 0.58 -14.80
CA GLU A 80 0.24 1.37 -15.25
C GLU A 80 -0.71 0.53 -16.10
N VAL A 81 -2.00 0.56 -15.77
CA VAL A 81 -3.06 -0.14 -16.49
C VAL A 81 -4.26 0.77 -16.67
N CYS A 82 -5.17 0.39 -17.58
CA CYS A 82 -6.47 1.03 -17.73
C CYS A 82 -7.59 0.02 -17.45
N PRO A 83 -8.81 0.48 -17.11
CA PRO A 83 -9.98 -0.38 -17.06
C PRO A 83 -10.17 -1.15 -18.38
N GLY A 84 -10.34 -2.48 -18.27
CA GLY A 84 -10.44 -3.40 -19.40
C GLY A 84 -9.13 -4.05 -19.84
N ASP A 85 -7.97 -3.59 -19.37
CA ASP A 85 -6.69 -4.23 -19.68
C ASP A 85 -6.55 -5.59 -18.95
N THR A 86 -5.67 -6.43 -19.48
CA THR A 86 -5.17 -7.63 -18.81
C THR A 86 -3.71 -7.42 -18.44
N LEU A 87 -3.43 -7.39 -17.14
CA LEU A 87 -2.07 -7.30 -16.61
C LEU A 87 -1.48 -8.71 -16.48
N LYS A 88 -0.33 -8.93 -17.11
CA LYS A 88 0.45 -10.17 -17.02
C LYS A 88 1.78 -9.89 -16.36
N ILE A 89 2.08 -10.59 -15.28
CA ILE A 89 3.34 -10.45 -14.54
C ILE A 89 4.01 -11.80 -14.41
N LEU A 90 5.18 -11.93 -15.00
CA LEU A 90 6.05 -13.05 -14.72
C LEU A 90 6.87 -12.75 -13.47
N LEU A 91 6.52 -13.40 -12.35
CA LEU A 91 7.26 -13.31 -11.09
C LEU A 91 8.28 -14.44 -11.02
N ARG A 92 9.56 -14.08 -10.91
CA ARG A 92 10.68 -15.02 -10.78
C ARG A 92 11.29 -14.92 -9.39
N ASN A 93 11.21 -15.98 -8.60
CA ASN A 93 11.82 -16.01 -7.28
C ASN A 93 13.24 -16.58 -7.35
N GLN A 94 14.24 -15.71 -7.31
CA GLN A 94 15.67 -16.05 -7.30
C GLN A 94 16.30 -15.94 -5.90
N LEU A 95 15.49 -15.94 -4.85
CA LEU A 95 15.99 -15.98 -3.49
C LEU A 95 16.65 -17.34 -3.21
N PRO A 96 17.66 -17.41 -2.34
CA PRO A 96 18.32 -18.66 -2.00
C PRO A 96 17.39 -19.57 -1.19
N PHE A 97 17.53 -20.87 -1.40
CA PHE A 97 16.89 -21.86 -0.54
C PHE A 97 17.50 -21.80 0.87
N LYS A 98 16.64 -21.88 1.88
CA LYS A 98 17.02 -22.05 3.27
C LYS A 98 16.04 -23.02 3.89
N GLU A 99 16.56 -24.06 4.52
CA GLU A 99 15.76 -24.94 5.35
C GLU A 99 15.38 -24.19 6.62
N GLU A 100 14.09 -24.11 6.92
CA GLU A 100 13.56 -23.46 8.11
C GLU A 100 13.06 -24.50 9.08
N LEU A 101 13.40 -24.32 10.35
CA LEU A 101 12.81 -25.13 11.42
C LEU A 101 11.37 -24.63 11.61
N VAL A 102 10.42 -25.48 11.29
CA VAL A 102 8.99 -25.23 11.54
C VAL A 102 8.77 -25.39 13.05
N GLY A 103 8.33 -24.32 13.73
CA GLY A 103 7.98 -24.36 15.13
C GLY A 103 6.71 -25.17 15.43
N ASP A 104 6.32 -25.24 16.69
CA ASP A 104 5.13 -25.97 17.17
C ASP A 104 3.80 -25.40 16.62
N HIS A 105 3.82 -24.16 16.11
CA HIS A 105 2.67 -23.47 15.48
C HIS A 105 3.01 -23.09 14.03
N PRO A 106 2.88 -24.00 13.05
CA PRO A 106 3.35 -23.80 11.67
C PRO A 106 2.59 -22.71 10.90
N HIS A 107 1.52 -22.14 11.47
CA HIS A 107 0.68 -21.11 10.84
C HIS A 107 0.69 -19.77 11.58
N VAL A 108 1.51 -19.61 12.60
CA VAL A 108 1.60 -18.39 13.39
C VAL A 108 3.07 -18.00 13.54
N GLY A 109 3.35 -16.72 13.31
CA GLY A 109 4.71 -16.19 13.37
C GLY A 109 5.49 -16.31 12.05
N PRO A 110 6.66 -15.68 11.99
CA PRO A 110 7.48 -15.62 10.80
C PRO A 110 8.00 -16.98 10.35
N HIS A 111 7.74 -17.31 9.09
CA HIS A 111 8.27 -18.53 8.45
C HIS A 111 8.31 -18.33 6.93
N GLY A 112 9.06 -19.18 6.23
CA GLY A 112 9.12 -19.13 4.76
C GLY A 112 9.69 -17.84 4.18
N ALA A 113 10.66 -17.20 4.86
CA ALA A 113 11.15 -15.86 4.53
C ALA A 113 11.51 -15.64 3.04
N ASN A 114 11.86 -16.70 2.32
CA ASN A 114 12.22 -16.69 0.89
C ASN A 114 11.15 -17.31 -0.01
N VAL A 115 9.99 -17.69 0.52
CA VAL A 115 8.80 -18.02 -0.26
C VAL A 115 7.99 -16.74 -0.44
N THR A 116 7.51 -16.47 -1.65
CA THR A 116 6.83 -15.22 -1.96
C THR A 116 5.55 -15.44 -2.76
N ASN A 117 4.79 -14.39 -2.92
CA ASN A 117 3.67 -14.25 -3.86
C ASN A 117 3.49 -12.76 -4.18
N LEU A 118 2.36 -12.41 -4.80
CA LEU A 118 2.04 -11.04 -5.13
C LEU A 118 0.56 -10.76 -4.81
N HIS A 119 0.32 -9.63 -4.17
CA HIS A 119 -1.00 -9.05 -3.92
C HIS A 119 -1.14 -7.71 -4.64
N PHE A 120 -2.30 -7.45 -5.21
CA PHE A 120 -2.64 -6.20 -5.89
C PHE A 120 -3.57 -5.37 -5.01
N HIS A 121 -2.98 -4.71 -4.03
CA HIS A 121 -3.68 -4.04 -2.95
C HIS A 121 -4.63 -2.94 -3.45
N GLY A 122 -5.89 -3.07 -3.08
CA GLY A 122 -6.97 -2.16 -3.41
C GLY A 122 -7.63 -2.38 -4.77
N MET A 123 -7.17 -3.37 -5.54
CA MET A 123 -7.75 -3.70 -6.82
C MET A 123 -9.02 -4.55 -6.66
N HIS A 124 -10.10 -4.18 -7.39
CA HIS A 124 -11.29 -5.02 -7.49
C HIS A 124 -11.11 -6.01 -8.64
N VAL A 125 -10.35 -7.08 -8.37
CA VAL A 125 -9.98 -8.13 -9.33
C VAL A 125 -10.25 -9.52 -8.75
N SER A 126 -10.14 -10.57 -9.57
CA SER A 126 -10.40 -11.94 -9.12
C SER A 126 -9.42 -12.40 -8.06
N PRO A 127 -9.89 -12.95 -6.91
CA PRO A 127 -9.01 -13.53 -5.90
C PRO A 127 -8.65 -15.00 -6.18
N ALA A 128 -8.94 -15.52 -7.37
CA ALA A 128 -8.81 -16.94 -7.70
C ALA A 128 -7.79 -17.21 -8.82
N GLY A 129 -7.37 -18.46 -8.92
CA GLY A 129 -6.44 -18.91 -9.97
C GLY A 129 -5.05 -18.26 -9.83
N ASN A 130 -4.53 -17.74 -10.94
CA ASN A 130 -3.28 -16.98 -11.01
C ASN A 130 -3.51 -15.45 -11.09
N SER A 131 -4.63 -14.96 -10.58
CA SER A 131 -4.92 -13.53 -10.41
C SER A 131 -4.48 -13.06 -9.03
N ASP A 132 -5.28 -12.27 -8.29
CA ASP A 132 -4.94 -11.76 -6.95
C ASP A 132 -5.13 -12.84 -5.85
N ASN A 133 -4.53 -13.99 -6.06
CA ASN A 133 -4.64 -15.14 -5.16
C ASN A 133 -3.46 -15.20 -4.19
N VAL A 134 -3.66 -14.66 -3.00
CA VAL A 134 -2.61 -14.60 -1.95
C VAL A 134 -2.32 -15.94 -1.28
N LEU A 135 -3.07 -17.00 -1.60
CA LEU A 135 -2.76 -18.36 -1.15
C LEU A 135 -1.66 -19.03 -1.98
N LEU A 136 -1.30 -18.46 -3.13
CA LEU A 136 -0.17 -18.94 -3.93
C LEU A 136 1.14 -18.88 -3.14
N SER A 137 2.02 -19.83 -3.44
CA SER A 137 3.34 -19.94 -2.84
C SER A 137 4.37 -20.18 -3.93
N ILE A 138 5.31 -19.25 -4.08
CA ILE A 138 6.37 -19.29 -5.09
C ILE A 138 7.68 -19.47 -4.33
N GLY A 139 8.18 -20.70 -4.29
CA GLY A 139 9.42 -21.06 -3.59
C GLY A 139 10.67 -20.54 -4.31
N PRO A 140 11.84 -20.61 -3.67
CA PRO A 140 13.12 -20.32 -4.31
C PRO A 140 13.31 -21.07 -5.62
N ASN A 141 13.78 -20.37 -6.66
CA ASN A 141 13.99 -20.85 -8.03
C ASN A 141 12.69 -21.30 -8.74
N GLN A 142 11.55 -20.78 -8.33
CA GLN A 142 10.27 -20.99 -9.00
C GLN A 142 9.80 -19.70 -9.67
N ASP A 143 9.08 -19.86 -10.77
CA ASP A 143 8.44 -18.77 -11.51
C ASP A 143 6.92 -18.98 -11.51
N LEU A 144 6.17 -17.87 -11.55
CA LEU A 144 4.72 -17.89 -11.75
C LEU A 144 4.30 -16.73 -12.64
N GLU A 145 3.43 -17.00 -13.61
CA GLU A 145 2.77 -15.96 -14.39
C GLU A 145 1.42 -15.62 -13.76
N TYR A 146 1.26 -14.36 -13.34
CA TYR A 146 0.00 -13.78 -12.92
C TYR A 146 -0.75 -13.23 -14.14
N GLU A 147 -2.07 -13.45 -14.17
CA GLU A 147 -2.98 -12.85 -15.15
C GLU A 147 -4.13 -12.14 -14.44
N VAL A 148 -4.11 -10.83 -14.42
CA VAL A 148 -5.06 -9.98 -13.71
C VAL A 148 -5.90 -9.22 -14.73
N LYS A 149 -7.18 -9.58 -14.86
CA LYS A 149 -8.13 -8.89 -15.74
C LYS A 149 -8.74 -7.71 -15.00
N ILE A 150 -8.46 -6.51 -15.47
CA ILE A 150 -8.97 -5.28 -14.89
C ILE A 150 -10.40 -5.05 -15.41
N PRO A 151 -11.42 -4.98 -14.54
CA PRO A 151 -12.79 -4.69 -14.98
C PRO A 151 -12.90 -3.39 -15.75
N THR A 152 -13.80 -3.33 -16.73
CA THR A 152 -14.04 -2.11 -17.53
C THR A 152 -14.63 -0.96 -16.74
N ASP A 153 -15.23 -1.23 -15.58
CA ASP A 153 -15.78 -0.27 -14.62
C ASP A 153 -14.91 -0.10 -13.37
N HIS A 154 -13.65 -0.58 -13.41
CA HIS A 154 -12.71 -0.37 -12.31
C HIS A 154 -12.41 1.12 -12.17
N PRO A 155 -12.47 1.71 -10.95
CA PRO A 155 -12.14 3.11 -10.74
C PRO A 155 -10.67 3.39 -11.09
N ALA A 156 -10.43 4.54 -11.70
CA ALA A 156 -9.08 5.07 -11.86
C ALA A 156 -8.52 5.56 -10.52
N GLY A 157 -7.26 5.25 -10.21
CA GLY A 157 -6.68 5.66 -8.92
C GLY A 157 -5.32 5.06 -8.63
N THR A 158 -4.88 5.30 -7.39
CA THR A 158 -3.59 4.87 -6.85
C THR A 158 -3.74 3.58 -6.06
N HIS A 159 -3.19 2.52 -6.60
CA HIS A 159 -3.07 1.20 -5.98
C HIS A 159 -1.58 0.85 -5.87
N TRP A 160 -1.29 -0.31 -5.32
CA TRP A 160 0.08 -0.81 -5.21
C TRP A 160 0.11 -2.33 -5.19
N TYR A 161 1.27 -2.91 -5.34
CA TYR A 161 1.47 -4.35 -5.22
C TYR A 161 2.59 -4.63 -4.23
N HIS A 162 2.47 -5.75 -3.52
CA HIS A 162 3.47 -6.19 -2.56
C HIS A 162 3.44 -7.69 -2.33
N ALA A 163 4.49 -8.20 -1.70
CA ALA A 163 4.53 -9.58 -1.23
C ALA A 163 3.53 -9.78 -0.09
N HIS A 164 2.77 -10.87 -0.14
CA HIS A 164 1.70 -11.19 0.80
C HIS A 164 1.71 -12.67 1.24
N LYS A 165 2.87 -13.31 1.18
CA LYS A 165 3.00 -14.68 1.65
C LYS A 165 2.99 -14.70 3.17
N HIS A 166 1.93 -15.26 3.76
CA HIS A 166 1.79 -15.40 5.21
C HIS A 166 3.04 -16.01 5.85
N GLY A 167 3.50 -15.40 6.96
CA GLY A 167 4.76 -15.71 7.64
C GLY A 167 5.99 -15.02 7.06
N ALA A 168 5.89 -14.41 5.88
CA ALA A 168 6.99 -13.71 5.22
C ALA A 168 6.66 -12.25 4.84
N VAL A 169 5.43 -11.77 5.11
CA VAL A 169 5.00 -10.42 4.72
C VAL A 169 5.86 -9.36 5.40
N SER A 170 6.06 -9.48 6.70
CA SER A 170 6.82 -8.51 7.48
C SER A 170 8.26 -8.37 7.00
N ILE A 171 8.95 -9.48 6.76
CA ILE A 171 10.35 -9.47 6.33
C ILE A 171 10.51 -9.01 4.87
N GLN A 172 9.57 -9.37 4.00
CA GLN A 172 9.59 -8.99 2.59
C GLN A 172 9.18 -7.54 2.39
N LEU A 173 8.12 -7.07 3.01
CA LEU A 173 7.72 -5.66 2.95
C LEU A 173 8.71 -4.77 3.70
N GLY A 174 9.26 -5.21 4.84
CA GLY A 174 10.34 -4.54 5.54
C GLY A 174 11.64 -4.45 4.74
N SER A 175 11.85 -5.35 3.79
CA SER A 175 12.93 -5.27 2.79
C SER A 175 12.61 -4.30 1.64
N GLY A 176 11.39 -3.78 1.53
CA GLY A 176 10.97 -2.85 0.50
C GLY A 176 10.29 -3.51 -0.71
N MET A 177 9.82 -4.77 -0.60
CA MET A 177 9.14 -5.47 -1.69
C MET A 177 7.72 -4.93 -1.91
N ALA A 178 7.65 -3.71 -2.44
CA ALA A 178 6.43 -3.01 -2.83
C ALA A 178 6.67 -2.18 -4.09
N GLY A 179 5.62 -1.94 -4.87
CA GLY A 179 5.66 -1.06 -6.03
C GLY A 179 4.31 -0.42 -6.35
N PRO A 180 4.30 0.77 -6.96
CA PRO A 180 3.06 1.44 -7.36
C PRO A 180 2.33 0.70 -8.47
N LEU A 181 1.00 0.66 -8.40
CA LEU A 181 0.11 0.24 -9.47
C LEU A 181 -0.93 1.34 -9.70
N ILE A 182 -0.91 1.94 -10.87
CA ILE A 182 -1.76 3.07 -11.21
C ILE A 182 -2.80 2.64 -12.24
N VAL A 183 -4.07 2.77 -11.88
CA VAL A 183 -5.16 2.63 -12.85
C VAL A 183 -5.44 4.00 -13.43
N ARG A 184 -5.14 4.18 -14.72
CA ARG A 184 -5.37 5.42 -15.46
C ARG A 184 -6.82 5.53 -15.91
N GLY A 185 -7.37 6.76 -15.94
CA GLY A 185 -8.74 6.97 -16.43
C GLY A 185 -9.24 8.39 -16.28
N ASP A 186 -10.54 8.53 -16.01
CA ASP A 186 -11.27 9.80 -16.14
C ASP A 186 -10.73 10.92 -15.24
N ILE A 187 -10.29 10.62 -14.03
CA ILE A 187 -9.72 11.61 -13.10
C ILE A 187 -8.45 12.27 -13.69
N ASP A 188 -7.68 11.53 -14.49
CA ASP A 188 -6.45 12.03 -15.10
C ASP A 188 -6.73 13.01 -16.25
N GLN A 189 -8.01 13.12 -16.71
CA GLN A 189 -8.43 14.01 -17.81
C GLN A 189 -9.00 15.34 -17.30
N ILE A 190 -9.23 15.49 -16.00
CA ILE A 190 -9.75 16.72 -15.42
C ILE A 190 -8.76 17.86 -15.60
N GLU A 191 -9.26 18.99 -16.12
CA GLU A 191 -8.50 20.24 -16.19
C GLU A 191 -7.95 20.63 -14.82
N GLY A 192 -6.67 20.96 -14.73
CA GLY A 192 -5.96 21.21 -13.48
C GLY A 192 -5.28 19.98 -12.89
N ILE A 193 -5.79 18.76 -13.15
CA ILE A 193 -5.12 17.50 -12.82
C ILE A 193 -4.27 17.04 -14.00
N ARG A 194 -4.82 17.07 -15.22
CA ARG A 194 -4.11 16.68 -16.44
C ARG A 194 -2.84 17.50 -16.68
N GLU A 195 -2.86 18.78 -16.36
CA GLU A 195 -1.73 19.69 -16.51
C GLU A 195 -0.75 19.65 -15.33
N ALA A 196 -1.15 19.04 -14.21
CA ALA A 196 -0.32 18.90 -13.02
C ALA A 196 0.78 17.86 -13.26
N ARG A 197 2.00 18.18 -12.86
CA ARG A 197 3.05 17.17 -12.80
C ARG A 197 2.69 16.16 -11.72
N GLU A 198 2.72 14.88 -12.08
CA GLU A 198 2.47 13.79 -11.15
C GLU A 198 3.75 13.39 -10.41
N ARG A 199 3.60 13.11 -9.11
CA ARG A 199 4.66 12.56 -8.27
C ARG A 199 4.10 11.40 -7.46
N ILE A 200 4.57 10.19 -7.74
CA ILE A 200 4.28 9.01 -6.93
C ILE A 200 5.28 8.97 -5.79
N ILE A 201 4.80 8.85 -4.56
CA ILE A 201 5.61 8.86 -3.34
C ILE A 201 5.29 7.62 -2.52
N VAL A 202 6.17 6.63 -2.61
CA VAL A 202 6.08 5.40 -1.81
C VAL A 202 6.85 5.62 -0.52
N LEU A 203 6.12 5.64 0.59
CA LEU A 203 6.65 5.75 1.94
C LEU A 203 6.95 4.35 2.47
N GLN A 204 8.21 4.07 2.78
CA GLN A 204 8.65 2.77 3.30
C GLN A 204 9.38 2.93 4.63
N GLN A 205 9.28 1.91 5.45
CA GLN A 205 9.98 1.79 6.72
C GLN A 205 10.90 0.58 6.63
N ILE A 206 12.21 0.80 6.53
CA ILE A 206 13.21 -0.26 6.33
C ILE A 206 13.94 -0.53 7.64
N PRO A 207 13.52 -1.55 8.44
CA PRO A 207 14.14 -1.90 9.70
C PRO A 207 15.31 -2.88 9.45
N TYR A 208 16.54 -2.40 9.51
CA TYR A 208 17.73 -3.23 9.33
C TYR A 208 18.71 -3.07 10.48
N ARG A 209 19.50 -4.09 10.68
CA ARG A 209 20.66 -4.07 11.58
C ARG A 209 21.78 -4.92 11.05
N LEU A 210 22.98 -4.77 11.61
CA LEU A 210 24.14 -5.61 11.31
C LEU A 210 23.91 -7.00 11.93
N VAL A 211 23.88 -8.02 11.10
CA VAL A 211 23.71 -9.42 11.48
C VAL A 211 24.73 -10.29 10.76
N THR A 212 24.96 -11.52 11.26
CA THR A 212 25.64 -12.54 10.46
C THR A 212 24.73 -12.92 9.30
N ASP A 213 25.27 -12.86 8.07
CA ASP A 213 24.49 -13.21 6.88
C ASP A 213 24.04 -14.69 6.98
N PRO A 214 22.75 -14.99 7.00
CA PRO A 214 22.27 -16.36 7.18
C PRO A 214 22.58 -17.29 6.01
N TYR A 215 23.09 -16.75 4.89
CA TYR A 215 23.47 -17.47 3.67
C TYR A 215 25.00 -17.51 3.47
N ASP A 216 25.76 -16.78 4.29
CA ASP A 216 27.21 -16.75 4.33
C ASP A 216 27.68 -16.39 5.75
N ASN A 217 27.87 -17.39 6.59
CA ASN A 217 28.22 -17.23 8.00
C ASN A 217 29.61 -16.64 8.23
N THR A 218 30.40 -16.43 7.19
CA THR A 218 31.72 -15.76 7.27
C THR A 218 31.59 -14.23 7.13
N ARG A 219 30.39 -13.72 6.85
CA ARG A 219 30.13 -12.33 6.51
C ARG A 219 29.14 -11.68 7.48
N GLN A 220 29.38 -10.41 7.82
CA GLN A 220 28.41 -9.53 8.45
C GLN A 220 27.76 -8.63 7.41
N ALA A 221 26.44 -8.42 7.49
CA ALA A 221 25.70 -7.54 6.61
C ALA A 221 24.57 -6.84 7.35
N ASN A 222 24.24 -5.61 6.93
CA ASN A 222 22.98 -4.99 7.36
C ASN A 222 21.82 -5.65 6.60
N MET A 223 20.89 -6.25 7.32
CA MET A 223 19.77 -7.03 6.77
C MET A 223 18.51 -6.87 7.64
N VAL A 224 17.38 -7.35 7.12
CA VAL A 224 16.06 -7.33 7.80
C VAL A 224 15.72 -8.71 8.41
N GLU A 225 16.67 -9.64 8.46
CA GLU A 225 16.45 -11.05 8.81
C GLU A 225 15.90 -11.32 10.23
N GLU A 226 16.10 -10.38 11.15
CA GLU A 226 15.60 -10.49 12.52
C GLU A 226 14.45 -9.52 12.81
N PHE A 227 13.75 -9.14 11.77
CA PHE A 227 12.71 -8.14 11.81
C PHE A 227 11.61 -8.36 12.86
N PRO A 228 11.05 -9.56 13.06
CA PRO A 228 10.05 -9.77 14.09
C PRO A 228 10.55 -9.47 15.49
N GLN A 229 11.78 -9.88 15.82
CA GLN A 229 12.42 -9.59 17.09
C GLN A 229 12.78 -8.11 17.24
N LEU A 230 13.12 -7.45 16.12
CA LEU A 230 13.37 -6.01 16.10
C LEU A 230 12.11 -5.19 16.39
N PHE A 231 10.91 -5.67 16.03
CA PHE A 231 9.67 -4.97 16.34
C PHE A 231 9.32 -4.99 17.82
N GLU A 232 9.50 -6.09 18.49
CA GLU A 232 9.34 -6.17 19.95
C GLU A 232 10.29 -5.21 20.67
N VAL A 233 11.50 -5.03 20.14
CA VAL A 233 12.54 -4.16 20.70
C VAL A 233 12.39 -2.70 20.25
N THR A 234 11.87 -2.41 19.05
CA THR A 234 11.71 -1.02 18.53
C THR A 234 10.60 -0.23 19.21
N TRP A 235 9.76 -0.84 20.00
CA TRP A 235 8.91 -0.13 20.96
C TRP A 235 9.71 0.72 21.94
N GLN A 236 10.91 0.27 22.28
CA GLN A 236 11.84 1.01 23.06
C GLN A 236 12.76 1.78 22.12
N ARG A 237 12.31 2.98 21.66
CA ARG A 237 13.04 3.91 20.78
C ARG A 237 14.52 4.08 21.15
N GLU A 238 14.88 3.78 22.39
CA GLU A 238 16.22 3.85 22.94
C GLU A 238 17.13 2.68 22.55
N LEU A 239 16.57 1.54 22.14
CA LEU A 239 17.33 0.31 21.89
C LEU A 239 17.72 0.07 20.44
N VAL A 240 17.22 0.88 19.49
CA VAL A 240 17.60 0.79 18.07
C VAL A 240 18.10 2.15 17.59
N PRO A 241 19.31 2.60 18.00
CA PRO A 241 19.92 3.83 17.49
C PRO A 241 20.11 3.80 15.98
N GLN A 242 20.06 2.60 15.39
CA GLN A 242 20.21 2.34 13.96
C GLN A 242 18.88 1.94 13.30
N GLY A 243 17.75 1.93 14.01
CA GLY A 243 16.44 1.43 13.66
C GLY A 243 15.94 1.77 12.27
N ARG A 244 14.66 1.54 12.06
CA ARG A 244 13.98 1.75 10.77
C ARG A 244 14.44 3.04 10.08
N ARG A 245 14.57 2.98 8.76
CA ARG A 245 14.77 4.15 7.93
C ARG A 245 13.50 4.39 7.13
N VAL A 246 13.00 5.62 7.18
CA VAL A 246 11.91 6.04 6.31
C VAL A 246 12.51 6.48 4.99
N THR A 247 12.06 5.85 3.93
CA THR A 247 12.43 6.25 2.57
C THR A 247 11.22 6.73 1.80
N LEU A 248 11.43 7.68 0.91
CA LEU A 248 10.49 8.10 -0.11
C LEU A 248 11.06 7.64 -1.46
N ASN A 249 10.39 6.69 -2.10
CA ASN A 249 10.87 6.06 -3.35
C ASN A 249 12.29 5.46 -3.22
N GLY A 250 12.63 4.93 -2.03
CA GLY A 250 13.94 4.34 -1.76
C GLY A 250 15.02 5.34 -1.34
N GLU A 251 14.73 6.64 -1.27
CA GLU A 251 15.67 7.69 -0.85
C GLU A 251 15.31 8.24 0.54
N VAL A 252 16.32 8.50 1.35
CA VAL A 252 16.18 9.23 2.61
C VAL A 252 16.39 10.71 2.36
N LEU A 253 15.44 11.52 2.79
CA LEU A 253 15.46 12.98 2.67
C LEU A 253 15.67 13.48 1.21
N PRO A 254 14.87 12.99 0.24
CA PRO A 254 14.96 13.47 -1.14
C PRO A 254 14.61 14.94 -1.26
N THR A 255 15.02 15.56 -2.38
CA THR A 255 14.68 16.93 -2.70
C THR A 255 13.72 16.98 -3.89
N PHE A 256 12.54 17.53 -3.67
CA PHE A 256 11.55 17.84 -4.70
C PHE A 256 11.68 19.30 -5.15
N ARG A 257 11.37 19.59 -6.40
CA ARG A 257 11.38 20.96 -6.92
C ARG A 257 9.99 21.34 -7.40
N LEU A 258 9.57 22.56 -7.04
CA LEU A 258 8.25 23.10 -7.33
C LEU A 258 8.40 24.57 -7.73
N ARG A 259 7.65 25.05 -8.72
CA ARG A 259 7.69 26.46 -9.10
C ARG A 259 6.59 27.25 -8.36
N PRO A 260 6.80 28.52 -8.03
CA PRO A 260 5.74 29.35 -7.44
C PRO A 260 4.47 29.33 -8.31
N GLY A 261 3.30 29.05 -7.72
CA GLY A 261 2.01 28.97 -8.39
C GLY A 261 1.73 27.65 -9.14
N GLU A 262 2.68 26.69 -9.15
CA GLU A 262 2.52 25.38 -9.79
C GLU A 262 1.57 24.48 -8.99
N VAL A 263 0.84 23.62 -9.68
CA VAL A 263 0.09 22.50 -9.09
C VAL A 263 0.81 21.21 -9.42
N GLU A 264 1.09 20.39 -8.42
CA GLU A 264 1.51 18.99 -8.59
C GLU A 264 0.44 18.06 -8.01
N ARG A 265 0.27 16.89 -8.60
CA ARG A 265 -0.48 15.77 -8.00
C ARG A 265 0.50 14.85 -7.31
N TRP A 266 0.39 14.76 -5.98
CA TRP A 266 1.16 13.80 -5.19
C TRP A 266 0.30 12.59 -4.86
N ARG A 267 0.81 11.41 -5.21
CA ARG A 267 0.19 10.12 -4.92
C ARG A 267 0.98 9.46 -3.81
N PHE A 268 0.52 9.61 -2.60
CA PHE A 268 1.11 8.94 -1.45
C PHE A 268 0.66 7.48 -1.37
N ILE A 269 1.62 6.57 -1.16
CA ILE A 269 1.40 5.15 -0.90
C ILE A 269 2.13 4.81 0.39
N HIS A 270 1.42 4.39 1.42
CA HIS A 270 2.04 3.94 2.66
C HIS A 270 2.36 2.45 2.58
N ALA A 271 3.53 2.11 2.07
CA ALA A 271 4.10 0.78 1.98
C ALA A 271 5.02 0.45 3.18
N GLY A 272 4.80 1.10 4.30
CA GLY A 272 5.50 0.83 5.56
C GLY A 272 4.87 -0.33 6.31
N VAL A 273 5.58 -0.79 7.31
CA VAL A 273 5.31 -2.07 7.99
C VAL A 273 4.52 -1.93 9.29
N HIS A 274 4.55 -0.75 9.94
CA HIS A 274 3.97 -0.63 11.29
C HIS A 274 3.45 0.76 11.67
N PHE A 275 4.27 1.83 11.59
CA PHE A 275 3.95 3.12 12.16
C PHE A 275 3.19 4.03 11.19
N PRO A 276 2.18 4.78 11.66
CA PRO A 276 1.52 5.77 10.83
C PRO A 276 2.45 6.92 10.47
N PHE A 277 2.05 7.70 9.46
CA PHE A 277 2.59 9.00 9.14
C PHE A 277 1.51 10.06 9.29
N ARG A 278 1.91 11.23 9.78
CA ARG A 278 1.08 12.43 9.80
C ARG A 278 1.82 13.54 9.06
N LEU A 279 1.52 13.68 7.78
CA LEU A 279 2.32 14.46 6.84
C LEU A 279 1.85 15.90 6.76
N ARG A 280 2.77 16.84 6.96
CA ARG A 280 2.56 18.27 6.79
C ARG A 280 3.64 18.88 5.91
N LEU A 281 3.26 19.81 5.04
CA LEU A 281 4.18 20.61 4.26
C LEU A 281 4.29 22.00 4.89
N VAL A 282 5.48 22.41 5.33
CA VAL A 282 5.71 23.64 6.06
C VAL A 282 6.97 24.35 5.56
N ARG A 283 7.01 25.69 5.64
CA ARG A 283 8.22 26.46 5.32
C ARG A 283 9.34 26.11 6.29
N GLU A 284 10.56 25.93 5.80
CA GLU A 284 11.74 25.71 6.65
C GLU A 284 11.94 26.89 7.64
N GLY A 285 12.03 26.56 8.93
CA GLY A 285 12.07 27.56 10.01
C GLY A 285 10.74 28.28 10.29
N GLY A 286 9.68 27.95 9.55
CA GLY A 286 8.36 28.54 9.71
C GLY A 286 7.53 27.89 10.83
N ASN A 287 6.47 28.57 11.25
CA ASN A 287 5.53 28.08 12.23
C ASN A 287 4.53 27.10 11.56
N PRO A 288 4.49 25.81 11.94
CA PRO A 288 3.57 24.84 11.33
C PRO A 288 2.08 25.22 11.40
N ALA A 289 1.68 25.96 12.44
CA ALA A 289 0.29 26.38 12.60
C ALA A 289 -0.16 27.47 11.61
N THR A 290 0.77 28.29 11.11
CA THR A 290 0.45 29.46 10.28
C THR A 290 1.10 29.44 8.89
N GLU A 291 2.19 28.71 8.73
CA GLU A 291 2.99 28.67 7.50
C GLU A 291 3.01 27.28 6.83
N SER A 292 2.05 26.40 7.20
CA SER A 292 1.82 25.17 6.44
C SER A 292 1.12 25.46 5.11
N ILE A 293 1.50 24.66 4.12
CA ILE A 293 0.89 24.65 2.80
C ILE A 293 -0.19 23.57 2.81
N PRO A 294 -1.44 23.92 2.54
CA PRO A 294 -2.51 22.92 2.52
C PRO A 294 -2.37 21.97 1.34
N TYR A 295 -2.82 20.74 1.55
CA TYR A 295 -3.11 19.80 0.50
C TYR A 295 -4.57 19.93 0.04
N TYR A 296 -4.85 19.48 -1.17
CA TYR A 296 -6.22 19.33 -1.67
C TYR A 296 -6.45 17.86 -1.99
N LEU A 297 -7.11 17.17 -1.06
CA LEU A 297 -7.38 15.72 -1.16
C LEU A 297 -8.44 15.46 -2.22
N ILE A 298 -8.14 14.56 -3.17
CA ILE A 298 -9.00 14.21 -4.29
C ILE A 298 -9.35 12.72 -4.36
N ALA A 299 -8.52 11.85 -3.75
CA ALA A 299 -8.81 10.41 -3.68
C ALA A 299 -8.21 9.79 -2.42
N MET A 300 -8.85 8.74 -1.91
CA MET A 300 -8.38 7.89 -0.83
C MET A 300 -8.45 6.42 -1.28
N ASP A 301 -7.44 5.62 -0.95
CA ASP A 301 -7.33 4.20 -1.27
C ASP A 301 -7.65 3.88 -2.75
N GLY A 302 -7.16 4.73 -3.67
CA GLY A 302 -7.39 4.59 -5.10
C GLY A 302 -8.79 5.00 -5.59
N ILE A 303 -9.64 5.52 -4.71
CA ILE A 303 -11.03 5.87 -5.02
C ILE A 303 -11.19 7.39 -4.92
N THR A 304 -11.62 8.03 -6.02
CA THR A 304 -11.88 9.47 -5.99
C THR A 304 -12.98 9.82 -4.98
N THR A 305 -12.74 10.88 -4.21
CA THR A 305 -13.73 11.36 -3.22
C THR A 305 -14.89 12.11 -3.87
N GLY A 306 -14.78 12.46 -5.14
CA GLY A 306 -15.72 13.37 -5.81
C GLY A 306 -15.65 14.81 -5.30
N ARG A 307 -14.61 15.17 -4.55
CA ARG A 307 -14.46 16.47 -3.87
C ARG A 307 -13.04 16.99 -3.99
N LEU A 308 -12.90 18.26 -3.67
CA LEU A 308 -11.62 18.95 -3.50
C LEU A 308 -11.53 19.41 -2.03
N ASP A 309 -11.15 18.52 -1.15
CA ASP A 309 -11.13 18.80 0.30
C ASP A 309 -9.78 19.39 0.70
N GLN A 310 -9.77 20.64 1.19
CA GLN A 310 -8.56 21.27 1.70
C GLN A 310 -8.25 20.72 3.10
N VAL A 311 -7.04 20.18 3.27
CA VAL A 311 -6.53 19.65 4.55
C VAL A 311 -5.11 20.16 4.81
N ASP A 312 -4.76 20.39 6.07
CA ASP A 312 -3.42 20.87 6.45
C ASP A 312 -2.45 19.71 6.71
N VAL A 313 -3.00 18.54 6.99
CA VAL A 313 -2.27 17.33 7.34
C VAL A 313 -2.98 16.17 6.70
N THR A 314 -2.22 15.21 6.20
CA THR A 314 -2.74 13.90 5.82
C THR A 314 -2.23 12.86 6.80
N GLU A 315 -3.13 12.01 7.31
CA GLU A 315 -2.80 10.93 8.25
C GLU A 315 -2.94 9.59 7.55
N MET A 316 -1.83 8.88 7.48
CA MET A 316 -1.73 7.63 6.74
C MET A 316 -1.30 6.49 7.66
N HIS A 317 -2.08 5.42 7.68
CA HIS A 317 -1.72 4.15 8.30
C HIS A 317 -1.18 3.16 7.26
N PRO A 318 -0.47 2.10 7.64
CA PRO A 318 -0.02 1.08 6.70
C PRO A 318 -1.15 0.61 5.77
N GLY A 319 -0.88 0.57 4.47
CA GLY A 319 -1.85 0.23 3.43
C GLY A 319 -2.60 1.41 2.82
N TYR A 320 -2.64 2.58 3.45
CA TYR A 320 -3.37 3.75 2.92
C TYR A 320 -2.71 4.30 1.66
N ARG A 321 -3.55 4.84 0.78
CA ARG A 321 -3.13 5.66 -0.36
C ARG A 321 -3.96 6.92 -0.37
N GLU A 322 -3.29 8.05 -0.63
CA GLU A 322 -3.95 9.35 -0.76
C GLU A 322 -3.41 10.11 -1.96
N ASP A 323 -4.32 10.59 -2.81
CA ASP A 323 -3.99 11.50 -3.88
C ASP A 323 -4.35 12.93 -3.46
N VAL A 324 -3.34 13.79 -3.45
CA VAL A 324 -3.51 15.20 -3.13
C VAL A 324 -2.94 16.09 -4.22
N LEU A 325 -3.53 17.27 -4.38
CA LEU A 325 -2.92 18.34 -5.16
C LEU A 325 -2.16 19.27 -4.21
N VAL A 326 -0.90 19.52 -4.52
CA VAL A 326 -0.06 20.51 -3.85
C VAL A 326 -0.02 21.74 -4.74
N HIS A 327 -0.63 22.83 -4.28
CA HIS A 327 -0.63 24.09 -5.00
C HIS A 327 0.39 25.05 -4.35
N ALA A 328 1.39 25.46 -5.13
CA ALA A 328 2.44 26.36 -4.67
C ALA A 328 1.95 27.81 -4.51
N VAL A 329 0.85 27.96 -3.77
CA VAL A 329 0.19 29.22 -3.42
C VAL A 329 -0.03 29.25 -1.92
N GLY A 330 0.26 30.39 -1.29
CA GLY A 330 0.04 30.59 0.13
C GLY A 330 -1.44 30.77 0.48
N ARG A 331 -1.74 30.74 1.79
CA ARG A 331 -3.12 30.98 2.29
C ARG A 331 -3.66 32.38 1.93
N ASP A 332 -2.77 33.30 1.60
CA ASP A 332 -3.10 34.66 1.11
C ASP A 332 -3.43 34.70 -0.39
N GLY A 333 -3.44 33.57 -1.08
CA GLY A 333 -3.69 33.45 -2.51
C GLY A 333 -2.53 33.88 -3.41
N ARG A 334 -1.36 34.17 -2.85
CA ARG A 334 -0.17 34.55 -3.61
C ARG A 334 0.72 33.34 -3.87
N PRO A 335 1.47 33.32 -5.00
CA PRO A 335 2.48 32.30 -5.22
C PRO A 335 3.44 32.21 -4.02
N LEU A 336 3.82 30.97 -3.67
CA LEU A 336 4.77 30.75 -2.58
C LEU A 336 6.07 31.51 -2.82
N ALA A 337 6.62 32.05 -1.74
CA ALA A 337 7.95 32.63 -1.77
C ALA A 337 8.99 31.55 -2.12
N ARG A 338 10.02 31.93 -2.88
CA ARG A 338 11.17 31.07 -3.12
C ARG A 338 11.83 30.68 -1.79
N GLY A 339 12.31 29.46 -1.72
CA GLY A 339 12.96 28.92 -0.51
C GLY A 339 12.69 27.43 -0.35
N THR A 340 13.14 26.90 0.78
CA THR A 340 12.95 25.51 1.15
C THR A 340 11.68 25.37 2.00
N TYR A 341 10.93 24.33 1.68
CA TYR A 341 9.81 23.82 2.47
C TYR A 341 10.12 22.37 2.83
N LEU A 342 9.54 21.90 3.92
CA LEU A 342 9.82 20.59 4.46
C LEU A 342 8.53 19.77 4.48
N LEU A 343 8.60 18.54 3.95
CA LEU A 343 7.60 17.51 4.23
C LEU A 343 7.98 16.88 5.56
N VAL A 344 7.15 17.08 6.58
CA VAL A 344 7.42 16.60 7.93
C VAL A 344 6.41 15.55 8.36
N ASP A 345 6.87 14.59 9.15
CA ASP A 345 6.02 13.64 9.88
C ASP A 345 5.82 14.15 11.31
N GLU A 346 4.58 14.50 11.66
CA GLU A 346 4.24 15.01 13.00
C GLU A 346 4.18 13.92 14.08
N VAL A 347 4.12 12.65 13.69
CA VAL A 347 4.15 11.52 14.63
C VAL A 347 5.57 11.27 15.15
N GLU A 348 6.59 11.53 14.30
CA GLU A 348 7.98 11.33 14.66
C GLU A 348 8.46 12.38 15.68
N GLN A 349 8.99 11.91 16.80
CA GLN A 349 9.46 12.78 17.89
C GLN A 349 10.94 13.16 17.76
N ASN A 350 11.76 12.34 17.06
CA ASN A 350 13.15 12.66 16.81
C ASN A 350 13.24 13.75 15.72
N PRO A 351 13.76 14.94 16.04
CA PRO A 351 13.85 16.05 15.08
C PRO A 351 14.63 15.69 13.81
N GLY A 352 15.68 14.87 13.91
CA GLY A 352 16.50 14.43 12.79
C GLY A 352 15.77 13.48 11.83
N ALA A 353 14.83 12.67 12.34
CA ALA A 353 14.04 11.73 11.55
C ALA A 353 12.69 12.30 11.08
N ARG A 354 12.25 13.41 11.67
CA ARG A 354 10.95 14.03 11.41
C ARG A 354 10.82 14.61 10.00
N VAL A 355 11.90 15.11 9.41
CA VAL A 355 11.90 15.65 8.05
C VAL A 355 12.05 14.51 7.06
N LEU A 356 11.04 14.32 6.21
CA LEU A 356 10.99 13.24 5.23
C LEU A 356 11.50 13.68 3.86
N ALA A 357 11.26 14.94 3.46
CA ALA A 357 11.75 15.48 2.19
C ALA A 357 11.96 17.00 2.27
N ARG A 358 12.85 17.52 1.42
CA ARG A 358 12.97 18.95 1.12
C ARG A 358 12.18 19.28 -0.14
N VAL A 359 11.42 20.36 -0.12
CA VAL A 359 10.68 20.87 -1.27
C VAL A 359 11.21 22.26 -1.59
N VAL A 360 12.00 22.38 -2.63
CA VAL A 360 12.61 23.64 -3.06
C VAL A 360 11.66 24.35 -4.02
N VAL A 361 11.11 25.46 -3.58
CA VAL A 361 10.30 26.36 -4.42
C VAL A 361 11.23 27.36 -5.09
N ASP A 362 11.40 27.22 -6.43
CA ASP A 362 12.31 28.07 -7.20
C ASP A 362 11.89 28.17 -8.67
N GLY A 363 12.55 29.07 -9.43
CA GLY A 363 12.34 29.28 -10.84
C GLY A 363 11.24 30.31 -11.15
N PRO A 364 10.94 30.57 -12.43
CA PRO A 364 9.89 31.50 -12.83
C PRO A 364 8.51 30.95 -12.40
N PRO A 365 7.58 31.83 -11.97
CA PRO A 365 6.24 31.42 -11.59
C PRO A 365 5.52 30.67 -12.74
N LYS A 366 4.79 29.62 -12.38
CA LYS A 366 3.88 28.87 -13.26
C LYS A 366 2.48 28.90 -12.64
N MET A 367 1.69 29.90 -13.05
CA MET A 367 0.35 30.05 -12.47
C MET A 367 -0.58 28.97 -13.04
N MET A 368 -0.96 28.02 -12.20
CA MET A 368 -1.90 26.96 -12.48
C MET A 368 -3.17 27.11 -11.65
N ARG A 369 -4.23 26.46 -12.05
CA ARG A 369 -5.50 26.43 -11.33
C ARG A 369 -5.76 25.02 -10.80
N LEU A 370 -6.39 24.96 -9.64
CA LEU A 370 -6.97 23.73 -9.13
C LEU A 370 -8.17 23.31 -10.01
N PRO A 371 -8.51 22.02 -10.06
CA PRO A 371 -9.70 21.55 -10.76
C PRO A 371 -10.97 22.16 -10.17
N ARG A 372 -12.00 22.28 -10.98
CA ARG A 372 -13.32 22.69 -10.52
C ARG A 372 -13.97 21.55 -9.71
N PRO A 373 -14.53 21.81 -8.52
CA PRO A 373 -15.14 20.78 -7.68
C PRO A 373 -16.23 19.97 -8.41
N GLU A 374 -16.99 20.60 -9.31
CA GLU A 374 -18.07 19.94 -10.07
C GLU A 374 -17.53 18.86 -11.03
N ALA A 375 -16.32 19.08 -11.56
CA ALA A 375 -15.67 18.08 -12.42
C ALA A 375 -15.26 16.83 -11.64
N LEU A 376 -14.85 16.99 -10.39
CA LEU A 376 -14.56 15.86 -9.49
C LEU A 376 -15.84 15.14 -9.05
N ALA A 377 -16.90 15.89 -8.72
CA ALA A 377 -18.18 15.35 -8.28
C ALA A 377 -18.82 14.41 -9.32
N ALA A 378 -18.60 14.67 -10.61
CA ALA A 378 -19.07 13.81 -11.69
C ALA A 378 -18.39 12.42 -11.73
N LEU A 379 -17.28 12.25 -11.03
CA LEU A 379 -16.46 11.03 -11.07
C LEU A 379 -16.62 10.12 -9.85
N ALA A 380 -17.59 10.38 -8.96
CA ALA A 380 -17.84 9.48 -7.81
C ALA A 380 -18.14 8.06 -8.31
N PRO A 381 -17.23 7.06 -8.09
CA PRO A 381 -17.33 5.78 -8.80
C PRO A 381 -18.39 4.86 -8.21
N PHE A 382 -18.77 5.09 -6.97
CA PHE A 382 -19.72 4.24 -6.27
C PHE A 382 -20.90 5.02 -5.72
N LYS A 383 -22.11 4.47 -5.92
CA LYS A 383 -23.31 4.97 -5.26
C LYS A 383 -23.29 4.56 -3.79
N PRO A 384 -23.68 5.45 -2.85
CA PRO A 384 -23.83 5.11 -1.46
C PRO A 384 -24.71 3.86 -1.26
N ILE A 385 -24.35 3.04 -0.27
CA ILE A 385 -25.17 1.91 0.16
C ILE A 385 -26.18 2.42 1.17
N ARG A 386 -27.47 2.20 0.89
CA ARG A 386 -28.59 2.60 1.72
C ARG A 386 -29.07 1.43 2.59
N ASP A 387 -29.83 1.73 3.65
CA ASP A 387 -30.31 0.72 4.60
C ASP A 387 -31.17 -0.36 3.91
N GLU A 388 -32.00 0.04 2.95
CA GLU A 388 -32.89 -0.86 2.21
C GLU A 388 -32.16 -1.82 1.24
N GLU A 389 -30.87 -1.58 0.97
CA GLU A 389 -30.06 -2.47 0.13
C GLU A 389 -29.41 -3.60 0.93
N LEU A 390 -29.39 -3.51 2.28
CA LEU A 390 -28.77 -4.52 3.12
C LEU A 390 -29.50 -5.87 3.00
N THR A 391 -28.75 -6.91 2.72
CA THR A 391 -29.30 -8.29 2.58
C THR A 391 -29.46 -9.00 3.92
N SER A 392 -28.90 -8.45 5.00
CA SER A 392 -29.00 -8.96 6.37
C SER A 392 -29.15 -7.79 7.35
N THR A 393 -29.97 -7.98 8.37
CA THR A 393 -30.10 -7.06 9.53
C THR A 393 -29.05 -7.33 10.60
N THR A 394 -28.37 -8.49 10.53
CA THR A 394 -27.26 -8.84 11.44
C THR A 394 -25.95 -8.47 10.77
N PRO A 395 -25.16 -7.57 11.34
CA PRO A 395 -23.88 -7.20 10.77
C PRO A 395 -22.87 -8.35 10.88
N GLN A 396 -21.91 -8.37 9.98
CA GLN A 396 -20.69 -9.14 10.13
C GLN A 396 -19.82 -8.50 11.21
N GLU A 397 -19.05 -9.29 11.95
CA GLU A 397 -18.15 -8.78 12.98
C GLU A 397 -16.70 -9.13 12.69
N ALA A 398 -15.80 -8.14 12.80
CA ALA A 398 -14.37 -8.34 12.81
C ALA A 398 -13.79 -7.64 14.05
N ARG A 399 -13.48 -8.41 15.09
CA ARG A 399 -12.87 -7.88 16.32
C ARG A 399 -11.40 -8.23 16.34
N PHE A 400 -10.55 -7.23 16.14
CA PHE A 400 -9.12 -7.34 16.37
C PHE A 400 -8.82 -7.38 17.86
N GLU A 401 -8.06 -8.38 18.29
CA GLU A 401 -7.81 -8.64 19.68
C GLU A 401 -6.33 -8.98 19.91
N VAL A 402 -5.69 -8.27 20.87
CA VAL A 402 -4.36 -8.60 21.33
C VAL A 402 -4.44 -9.10 22.77
N GLN A 403 -4.04 -10.34 22.97
CA GLN A 403 -3.95 -10.96 24.30
C GLN A 403 -2.51 -10.95 24.79
N VAL A 404 -2.30 -10.44 25.99
CA VAL A 404 -1.01 -10.53 26.69
C VAL A 404 -0.90 -11.92 27.29
N VAL A 405 -0.05 -12.77 26.72
CA VAL A 405 0.21 -14.13 27.20
C VAL A 405 1.21 -14.10 28.34
N LYS A 406 2.21 -13.22 28.21
CA LYS A 406 3.24 -13.03 29.23
C LYS A 406 3.46 -11.52 29.45
N PRO A 407 3.43 -11.05 30.71
CA PRO A 407 3.62 -9.63 31.00
C PRO A 407 5.08 -9.19 30.91
N PRO A 408 5.38 -7.87 30.97
CA PRO A 408 6.74 -7.35 31.09
C PRO A 408 7.57 -8.03 32.19
N PRO A 409 8.92 -8.14 32.09
CA PRO A 409 9.79 -7.36 31.19
C PRO A 409 9.97 -7.95 29.77
N ALA A 410 9.47 -9.12 29.47
CA ALA A 410 9.53 -9.74 28.14
C ALA A 410 8.10 -10.17 27.74
N PRO A 411 7.26 -9.22 27.29
CA PRO A 411 5.87 -9.52 26.97
C PRO A 411 5.77 -10.43 25.75
N GLU A 412 4.83 -11.37 25.82
CA GLU A 412 4.42 -12.20 24.69
C GLU A 412 2.96 -11.92 24.38
N PHE A 413 2.61 -11.87 23.10
CA PHE A 413 1.30 -11.51 22.63
C PHE A 413 0.71 -12.60 21.71
N ARG A 414 -0.61 -12.68 21.69
CA ARG A 414 -1.38 -13.36 20.66
C ARG A 414 -2.21 -12.35 19.89
N PHE A 415 -2.18 -12.48 18.59
CA PHE A 415 -2.92 -11.62 17.68
C PHE A 415 -4.07 -12.39 17.05
N LEU A 416 -5.30 -11.95 17.34
CA LEU A 416 -6.51 -12.70 17.05
C LEU A 416 -7.51 -11.85 16.27
N ILE A 417 -8.35 -12.52 15.47
CA ILE A 417 -9.61 -11.95 14.99
C ILE A 417 -10.76 -12.83 15.47
N ASN A 418 -11.73 -12.21 16.18
CA ASN A 418 -12.86 -12.91 16.80
C ASN A 418 -12.43 -14.06 17.73
N GLY A 419 -11.33 -13.85 18.48
CA GLY A 419 -10.79 -14.83 19.43
C GLY A 419 -10.08 -16.03 18.79
N LYS A 420 -9.76 -15.97 17.48
CA LYS A 420 -9.08 -17.04 16.74
C LYS A 420 -7.81 -16.55 16.08
N GLU A 421 -6.76 -17.36 16.12
CA GLU A 421 -5.58 -17.23 15.28
C GLU A 421 -5.89 -17.66 13.84
N PHE A 422 -5.12 -17.19 12.90
CA PHE A 422 -5.26 -17.54 11.49
C PHE A 422 -5.08 -19.05 11.23
N ASN A 423 -5.93 -19.59 10.37
CA ASN A 423 -5.80 -20.93 9.81
C ASN A 423 -6.04 -20.89 8.30
N PRO A 424 -5.01 -21.15 7.46
CA PRO A 424 -5.14 -21.09 6.01
C PRO A 424 -6.03 -22.18 5.40
N HIS A 425 -6.40 -23.21 6.18
CA HIS A 425 -7.21 -24.33 5.73
C HIS A 425 -8.68 -24.25 6.15
N ASP A 426 -9.04 -23.26 6.95
CA ASP A 426 -10.40 -23.09 7.47
C ASP A 426 -10.95 -21.70 7.13
N PRO A 427 -11.73 -21.54 6.04
CA PRO A 427 -12.43 -20.29 5.79
C PRO A 427 -13.33 -19.92 6.98
N SER A 428 -12.96 -18.85 7.68
CA SER A 428 -13.65 -18.43 8.91
C SER A 428 -15.10 -18.04 8.66
N ARG A 429 -15.44 -17.71 7.41
CA ARG A 429 -16.80 -17.36 7.03
C ARG A 429 -17.05 -17.42 5.54
N GLN A 430 -18.28 -17.78 5.19
CA GLN A 430 -18.80 -17.74 3.83
C GLN A 430 -19.70 -16.52 3.64
N LEU A 431 -19.47 -15.78 2.56
CA LEU A 431 -20.22 -14.62 2.11
C LEU A 431 -20.92 -14.96 0.80
N THR A 432 -22.04 -14.33 0.50
CA THR A 432 -22.80 -14.65 -0.72
C THR A 432 -22.53 -13.62 -1.82
N LEU A 433 -22.21 -14.07 -3.01
CA LEU A 433 -22.07 -13.19 -4.18
C LEU A 433 -23.38 -12.41 -4.41
N GLY A 434 -23.29 -11.10 -4.59
CA GLY A 434 -24.41 -10.19 -4.75
C GLY A 434 -24.96 -9.64 -3.41
N ALA A 435 -24.54 -10.18 -2.27
CA ALA A 435 -24.96 -9.65 -0.98
C ALA A 435 -24.39 -8.25 -0.73
N VAL A 436 -25.15 -7.48 0.03
CA VAL A 436 -24.78 -6.15 0.56
C VAL A 436 -24.85 -6.24 2.07
N GLU A 437 -23.74 -6.06 2.73
CA GLU A 437 -23.63 -6.31 4.17
C GLU A 437 -23.02 -5.14 4.92
N GLU A 438 -23.48 -4.98 6.17
CA GLU A 438 -22.84 -4.11 7.14
C GLU A 438 -21.86 -4.92 7.98
N TRP A 439 -20.70 -4.30 8.30
CA TRP A 439 -19.70 -4.84 9.20
C TRP A 439 -19.52 -3.93 10.40
N VAL A 440 -19.27 -4.53 11.54
CA VAL A 440 -18.77 -3.86 12.75
C VAL A 440 -17.34 -4.31 12.94
N VAL A 441 -16.41 -3.40 12.74
CA VAL A 441 -14.99 -3.63 12.97
C VAL A 441 -14.61 -2.97 14.28
N SER A 442 -13.99 -3.72 15.20
CA SER A 442 -13.59 -3.22 16.51
C SER A 442 -12.17 -3.68 16.87
N SER A 443 -11.55 -2.98 17.83
CA SER A 443 -10.23 -3.30 18.32
C SER A 443 -10.23 -3.31 19.84
N VAL A 444 -9.63 -4.35 20.45
CA VAL A 444 -9.61 -4.56 21.91
C VAL A 444 -8.24 -5.10 22.39
N GLY A 445 -7.93 -4.90 23.66
CA GLY A 445 -6.76 -5.43 24.35
C GLY A 445 -5.49 -4.58 24.18
N ALA A 446 -4.53 -4.74 25.05
CA ALA A 446 -3.14 -4.24 25.03
C ALA A 446 -2.90 -2.82 24.44
N ALA A 447 -3.78 -1.86 24.73
CA ALA A 447 -3.73 -0.50 24.16
C ALA A 447 -2.41 0.24 24.48
N GLU A 448 -1.76 -0.11 25.58
CA GLU A 448 -0.46 0.44 26.00
C GLU A 448 0.69 0.04 25.07
N PHE A 449 0.53 -1.07 24.34
CA PHE A 449 1.50 -1.56 23.36
C PHE A 449 1.05 -1.27 21.94
N PHE A 450 -0.24 -1.46 21.65
CA PHE A 450 -0.82 -1.39 20.32
C PHE A 450 -2.06 -0.49 20.35
N PRO A 451 -1.95 0.79 19.99
CA PRO A 451 -3.05 1.76 20.14
C PRO A 451 -4.22 1.53 19.18
N GLY A 452 -4.06 0.65 18.19
CA GLY A 452 -5.10 0.28 17.24
C GLY A 452 -4.56 -0.52 16.07
N HIS A 453 -5.47 -0.89 15.15
CA HIS A 453 -5.19 -1.76 14.03
C HIS A 453 -5.79 -1.23 12.73
N PRO A 454 -5.01 -1.11 11.63
CA PRO A 454 -5.55 -0.87 10.30
C PRO A 454 -6.25 -2.15 9.80
N PHE A 455 -7.57 -2.10 9.72
CA PHE A 455 -8.36 -3.14 9.07
C PHE A 455 -8.25 -3.01 7.57
N HIS A 456 -7.92 -4.10 6.88
CA HIS A 456 -7.94 -4.20 5.42
C HIS A 456 -8.74 -5.41 4.98
N ILE A 457 -9.46 -5.27 3.86
CA ILE A 457 -10.19 -6.36 3.21
C ILE A 457 -9.87 -6.36 1.70
N HIS A 458 -9.54 -7.54 1.19
CA HIS A 458 -9.20 -7.72 -0.23
C HIS A 458 -10.43 -7.62 -1.13
N THR A 459 -10.20 -7.33 -2.41
CA THR A 459 -11.16 -7.40 -3.52
C THR A 459 -12.29 -6.37 -3.45
N ASN A 460 -12.93 -6.20 -2.29
CA ASN A 460 -14.17 -5.43 -2.18
C ASN A 460 -13.98 -4.18 -1.32
N PRO A 461 -14.00 -2.97 -1.89
CA PRO A 461 -13.96 -1.73 -1.11
C PRO A 461 -15.23 -1.59 -0.25
N PHE A 462 -15.12 -0.82 0.80
CA PHE A 462 -16.22 -0.54 1.71
C PHE A 462 -16.52 0.95 1.83
N GLN A 463 -17.79 1.23 2.10
CA GLN A 463 -18.30 2.54 2.45
C GLN A 463 -18.23 2.75 3.96
N LEU A 464 -17.86 3.93 4.36
CA LEU A 464 -18.03 4.43 5.73
C LEU A 464 -18.44 5.90 5.71
N THR A 465 -18.78 6.43 6.90
CA THR A 465 -19.12 7.84 7.10
C THR A 465 -17.97 8.51 7.84
N ASP A 466 -17.45 9.61 7.30
CA ASP A 466 -16.40 10.39 7.93
C ASP A 466 -16.92 11.23 9.11
N ALA A 467 -16.02 11.90 9.82
CA ALA A 467 -16.36 12.74 10.97
C ALA A 467 -17.29 13.93 10.64
N GLN A 468 -17.41 14.28 9.35
CA GLN A 468 -18.32 15.32 8.86
C GLN A 468 -19.67 14.77 8.39
N GLY A 469 -19.93 13.47 8.58
CA GLY A 469 -21.16 12.80 8.14
C GLY A 469 -21.23 12.49 6.65
N ARG A 470 -20.09 12.55 5.94
CA ARG A 470 -20.01 12.34 4.49
C ARG A 470 -19.64 10.89 4.19
N VAL A 471 -20.24 10.33 3.15
CA VAL A 471 -19.87 9.00 2.65
C VAL A 471 -18.52 9.07 1.99
N ILE A 472 -17.64 8.15 2.39
CA ILE A 472 -16.33 7.90 1.76
C ILE A 472 -16.17 6.40 1.49
N TRP A 473 -15.32 6.07 0.53
CA TRP A 473 -14.99 4.71 0.15
C TRP A 473 -13.51 4.44 0.39
N LYS A 474 -13.21 3.30 0.99
CA LYS A 474 -11.85 2.87 1.33
C LYS A 474 -11.74 1.35 1.21
N ASP A 475 -10.53 0.82 1.29
CA ASP A 475 -10.26 -0.61 1.50
C ASP A 475 -9.49 -0.87 2.80
N THR A 476 -8.97 0.18 3.42
CA THR A 476 -8.20 0.10 4.67
C THR A 476 -8.66 1.19 5.63
N ILE A 477 -8.93 0.86 6.90
CA ILE A 477 -9.33 1.83 7.95
C ILE A 477 -8.69 1.51 9.29
N TYR A 478 -8.06 2.50 9.91
CA TYR A 478 -7.50 2.36 11.26
C TYR A 478 -8.61 2.38 12.31
N VAL A 479 -8.57 1.39 13.21
CA VAL A 479 -9.53 1.24 14.30
C VAL A 479 -8.77 1.30 15.63
N PRO A 480 -8.86 2.41 16.38
CA PRO A 480 -8.25 2.54 17.70
C PRO A 480 -8.80 1.50 18.69
N VAL A 481 -7.95 1.05 19.63
CA VAL A 481 -8.40 0.17 20.71
C VAL A 481 -9.50 0.84 21.53
N GLY A 482 -10.55 0.08 21.86
CA GLY A 482 -11.74 0.56 22.55
C GLY A 482 -12.76 1.25 21.65
N GLN A 483 -12.49 1.31 20.34
CA GLN A 483 -13.42 1.89 19.36
C GLN A 483 -13.97 0.84 18.39
N GLN A 484 -15.03 1.21 17.71
CA GLN A 484 -15.61 0.44 16.62
C GLN A 484 -15.98 1.35 15.45
N VAL A 485 -15.88 0.78 14.24
CA VAL A 485 -16.30 1.43 12.99
C VAL A 485 -17.34 0.57 12.30
N ARG A 486 -18.39 1.21 11.80
CA ARG A 486 -19.38 0.56 10.92
C ARG A 486 -19.04 0.85 9.49
N LEU A 487 -19.01 -0.18 8.69
CA LEU A 487 -18.74 -0.07 7.25
C LEU A 487 -19.71 -0.97 6.48
N ARG A 488 -19.91 -0.67 5.20
CA ARG A 488 -20.79 -1.43 4.31
C ARG A 488 -20.06 -1.79 3.04
N THR A 489 -20.27 -3.00 2.56
CA THR A 489 -19.67 -3.49 1.32
C THR A 489 -20.67 -4.24 0.47
N ARG A 490 -20.38 -4.30 -0.85
CA ARG A 490 -21.11 -5.12 -1.83
C ARG A 490 -20.16 -6.17 -2.39
N TYR A 491 -20.53 -7.44 -2.29
CA TYR A 491 -19.74 -8.52 -2.90
C TYR A 491 -20.13 -8.68 -4.35
N ARG A 492 -19.45 -7.95 -5.23
CA ARG A 492 -19.78 -7.97 -6.65
C ARG A 492 -18.74 -8.79 -7.42
N ARG A 493 -19.20 -9.49 -8.45
CA ARG A 493 -18.43 -10.07 -9.53
C ARG A 493 -17.66 -11.35 -9.23
N TYR A 494 -16.94 -11.44 -8.10
CA TYR A 494 -15.98 -12.51 -7.89
C TYR A 494 -16.42 -13.45 -6.78
N ILE A 495 -16.28 -14.78 -7.05
CA ILE A 495 -16.31 -15.83 -6.05
C ILE A 495 -14.87 -16.27 -5.76
N GLY A 496 -14.66 -16.94 -4.64
CA GLY A 496 -13.36 -17.48 -4.23
C GLY A 496 -12.91 -16.99 -2.87
N GLN A 497 -11.71 -17.38 -2.51
CA GLN A 497 -11.12 -17.12 -1.20
C GLN A 497 -10.27 -15.85 -1.25
N PHE A 498 -10.33 -15.04 -0.19
CA PHE A 498 -9.58 -13.80 -0.04
C PHE A 498 -9.38 -13.47 1.44
N MET A 499 -8.53 -12.50 1.75
CA MET A 499 -8.15 -12.18 3.13
C MET A 499 -8.83 -10.93 3.66
N LEU A 500 -8.98 -10.94 4.98
CA LEU A 500 -9.24 -9.80 5.84
C LEU A 500 -8.17 -9.84 6.93
N HIS A 501 -7.47 -8.72 7.19
CA HIS A 501 -6.37 -8.72 8.14
C HIS A 501 -6.06 -7.34 8.71
N CYS A 502 -5.24 -7.31 9.75
CA CYS A 502 -4.56 -6.11 10.21
C CYS A 502 -3.41 -5.79 9.25
N HIS A 503 -3.30 -4.55 8.78
CA HIS A 503 -2.23 -4.15 7.87
C HIS A 503 -0.94 -3.68 8.60
N ILE A 504 -0.83 -3.89 9.90
CA ILE A 504 0.46 -3.97 10.58
C ILE A 504 0.99 -5.37 10.31
N VAL A 505 1.98 -5.48 9.43
CA VAL A 505 2.35 -6.77 8.82
C VAL A 505 2.99 -7.77 9.79
N THR A 506 3.51 -7.31 10.92
CA THR A 506 3.92 -8.20 12.01
C THR A 506 2.72 -8.86 12.68
N HIS A 507 1.64 -8.09 12.93
CA HIS A 507 0.40 -8.65 13.49
C HIS A 507 -0.26 -9.63 12.52
N GLU A 508 -0.17 -9.36 11.22
CA GLU A 508 -0.64 -10.25 10.15
C GLU A 508 0.10 -11.59 10.18
N ASP A 509 1.44 -11.57 10.17
CA ASP A 509 2.27 -12.79 10.24
C ASP A 509 2.08 -13.55 11.58
N GLU A 510 1.78 -12.83 12.68
CA GLU A 510 1.48 -13.38 14.00
C GLU A 510 0.02 -13.88 14.13
N GLY A 511 -0.76 -13.89 13.03
CA GLY A 511 -2.08 -14.52 12.99
C GLY A 511 -3.28 -13.59 13.03
N MET A 512 -3.11 -12.24 13.00
CA MET A 512 -4.23 -11.29 12.95
C MET A 512 -4.80 -11.19 11.53
N MET A 513 -5.29 -12.32 11.02
CA MET A 513 -5.81 -12.51 9.68
C MET A 513 -6.97 -13.52 9.67
N GLN A 514 -7.88 -13.40 8.71
CA GLN A 514 -8.95 -14.36 8.44
C GLN A 514 -9.05 -14.66 6.95
N LEU A 515 -9.23 -15.94 6.63
CA LEU A 515 -9.63 -16.39 5.30
C LEU A 515 -11.15 -16.29 5.17
N LEU A 516 -11.61 -15.59 4.14
CA LEU A 516 -13.02 -15.44 3.78
C LEU A 516 -13.26 -16.12 2.43
N GLU A 517 -14.50 -16.56 2.18
CA GLU A 517 -14.89 -17.15 0.91
C GLU A 517 -16.20 -16.53 0.42
N ILE A 518 -16.22 -16.03 -0.81
CA ILE A 518 -17.46 -15.66 -1.49
C ILE A 518 -17.95 -16.85 -2.32
N VAL A 519 -19.18 -17.29 -2.02
CA VAL A 519 -19.83 -18.40 -2.72
C VAL A 519 -21.01 -17.91 -3.58
N PRO A 520 -21.41 -18.65 -4.62
CA PRO A 520 -22.64 -18.33 -5.36
C PRO A 520 -23.88 -18.28 -4.46
N PRO A 521 -24.90 -17.50 -4.80
CA PRO A 521 -26.19 -17.57 -4.12
C PRO A 521 -26.74 -19.01 -4.16
N ARG A 522 -27.33 -19.47 -3.05
CA ARG A 522 -28.04 -20.76 -3.05
C ARG A 522 -29.16 -20.68 -4.08
N GLN A 523 -29.16 -21.59 -5.02
CA GLN A 523 -30.35 -21.82 -5.84
C GLN A 523 -31.39 -22.44 -4.94
N ASP A 524 -32.52 -21.76 -4.75
CA ASP A 524 -33.68 -22.36 -4.09
C ASP A 524 -34.01 -23.63 -4.87
N ALA A 525 -33.88 -24.78 -4.22
CA ALA A 525 -34.33 -26.06 -4.78
C ALA A 525 -35.83 -25.90 -5.04
N GLY A 526 -36.17 -25.70 -6.30
CA GLY A 526 -37.57 -25.58 -6.72
C GLY A 526 -38.35 -26.73 -6.10
N GLY A 527 -39.42 -26.40 -5.38
CA GLY A 527 -40.29 -27.40 -4.76
C GLY A 527 -40.72 -28.45 -5.79
N PRO A 528 -40.97 -29.69 -5.36
CA PRO A 528 -41.34 -30.75 -6.26
C PRO A 528 -42.59 -30.35 -7.06
N PRO A 529 -42.65 -30.67 -8.39
CA PRO A 529 -43.82 -30.40 -9.19
C PRO A 529 -45.03 -31.12 -8.53
N GLY A 530 -46.04 -30.34 -8.15
CA GLY A 530 -47.24 -30.86 -7.55
C GLY A 530 -47.81 -31.99 -8.37
N GLY A 531 -47.87 -33.20 -7.80
CA GLY A 531 -48.49 -34.36 -8.37
C GLY A 531 -49.99 -34.12 -8.54
N GLY A 532 -50.40 -33.80 -9.76
CA GLY A 532 -51.81 -33.83 -10.15
C GLY A 532 -52.28 -35.28 -10.19
N SER A 533 -53.03 -35.72 -9.16
CA SER A 533 -53.80 -36.94 -9.21
C SER A 533 -55.02 -36.71 -10.12
N GLY A 534 -54.87 -37.12 -11.38
CA GLY A 534 -56.01 -37.27 -12.30
C GLY A 534 -56.61 -38.64 -12.16
N SER A 535 -57.71 -38.73 -11.41
CA SER A 535 -58.60 -39.88 -11.49
C SER A 535 -59.37 -39.85 -12.80
N HIS A 536 -59.24 -40.89 -13.58
CA HIS A 536 -60.21 -41.19 -14.62
C HIS A 536 -60.70 -42.63 -14.47
N HIS A 537 -62.04 -42.70 -14.54
CA HIS A 537 -62.87 -43.92 -14.66
C HIS A 537 -62.53 -44.74 -15.91
#